data_2e22abca87c23918f81be2ecba9fc387
#
_entry.id   2e22abca87c23918f81be2ecba9fc387
#
_cell.length_a   1.000
_cell.length_b   1.000
_cell.length_c   1.000
_cell.angle_alpha   90.00
_cell.angle_beta   90.00
_cell.angle_gamma   90.00
#
_symmetry.space_group_name_H-M   'P 1'
#
loop_
_entity.id
_entity.type
_entity.pdbx_description
1 polymer ?
#
loop_
_entity_poly.entity_id
_entity_poly.type
_entity_poly.pdbx_seq_one_letter_code
_entity_poly.pdbx_strand_id
1 'polypeptide(L)'
;MSVFRGVDHIGIGVGDIDEAIVFYGRHVGFDEVLFDWSGAVPGLEALAGRTPQARVAMLASSAATPVGPGRIKLVQVLDGDGPPPRPEGQAWGEVGVCEVCLHVRDVEAVHRGLVAAGCDELMAPMSAAVVPHDVALDISYVADPWGTKLELIEWTGLWRSLPGSPRAEGVNHVAFGVTDMARTRAFYEGLGFTELLFESTEFFEPMAPWYRAPWYSKRLPAQHMTMPMPPQGAAIEPVVLDPPGHDCRGAWGHLGPMELAIGVSNLEVAVAELRGVEIELRGEPATVEVGGGEWRYVYFAEPDGNYVSLVEARY
;
A
#
# COMPACT_ATOMS: atom_id res chain seq x y z
N MET A 1 -1.09 -0.54 26.00
CA MET A 1 -1.50 -0.85 24.61
C MET A 1 -0.45 -0.26 23.71
N SER A 2 -0.03 -0.96 22.64
CA SER A 2 0.89 -0.42 21.65
C SER A 2 0.37 0.89 21.05
N VAL A 3 1.25 1.82 20.75
CA VAL A 3 0.87 3.04 20.02
C VAL A 3 0.73 2.80 18.53
N PHE A 4 1.35 1.72 18.01
CA PHE A 4 1.27 1.34 16.60
C PHE A 4 -0.05 0.68 16.27
N ARG A 5 -0.51 0.92 15.05
CA ARG A 5 -1.72 0.36 14.43
C ARG A 5 -1.32 -0.30 13.12
N GLY A 6 -2.23 -0.82 12.33
CA GLY A 6 -1.95 -1.34 11.00
C GLY A 6 -1.52 -0.24 10.01
N VAL A 7 -1.40 -0.62 8.74
CA VAL A 7 -1.15 0.35 7.67
C VAL A 7 -2.35 1.30 7.55
N ASP A 8 -2.11 2.59 7.72
CA ASP A 8 -3.12 3.63 7.62
C ASP A 8 -3.45 3.94 6.16
N HIS A 9 -2.42 4.15 5.34
CA HIS A 9 -2.60 4.43 3.92
C HIS A 9 -1.40 3.99 3.08
N ILE A 10 -1.66 3.87 1.78
CA ILE A 10 -0.65 3.68 0.75
C ILE A 10 -0.55 4.96 -0.06
N GLY A 11 0.67 5.44 -0.32
CA GLY A 11 0.92 6.59 -1.18
C GLY A 11 1.08 6.17 -2.64
N ILE A 12 0.33 6.84 -3.52
CA ILE A 12 0.33 6.62 -4.97
C ILE A 12 0.63 7.95 -5.66
N GLY A 13 1.72 7.99 -6.41
CA GLY A 13 2.05 9.12 -7.25
C GLY A 13 1.19 9.14 -8.52
N VAL A 14 0.66 10.31 -8.87
CA VAL A 14 -0.25 10.50 -9.99
C VAL A 14 0.17 11.70 -10.85
N GLY A 15 -0.17 11.65 -12.15
CA GLY A 15 0.12 12.74 -13.07
C GLY A 15 -0.87 13.90 -12.96
N ASP A 16 -2.14 13.59 -12.71
CA ASP A 16 -3.23 14.54 -12.48
C ASP A 16 -4.06 14.06 -11.31
N ILE A 17 -4.09 14.84 -10.23
CA ILE A 17 -4.77 14.44 -9.00
C ILE A 17 -6.29 14.58 -9.10
N ASP A 18 -6.81 15.49 -9.94
CA ASP A 18 -8.26 15.60 -10.14
C ASP A 18 -8.80 14.38 -10.90
N GLU A 19 -8.07 13.93 -11.93
CA GLU A 19 -8.38 12.68 -12.63
C GLU A 19 -8.30 11.48 -11.67
N ALA A 20 -7.27 11.44 -10.83
CA ALA A 20 -7.07 10.35 -9.86
C ALA A 20 -8.16 10.30 -8.79
N ILE A 21 -8.55 11.44 -8.22
CA ILE A 21 -9.67 11.51 -7.26
C ILE A 21 -10.96 10.96 -7.89
N VAL A 22 -11.25 11.36 -9.13
CA VAL A 22 -12.42 10.86 -9.85
C VAL A 22 -12.33 9.36 -10.13
N PHE A 23 -11.15 8.88 -10.55
CA PHE A 23 -10.93 7.47 -10.84
C PHE A 23 -11.08 6.61 -9.59
N TYR A 24 -10.34 6.91 -8.53
CA TYR A 24 -10.38 6.14 -7.28
C TYR A 24 -11.74 6.24 -6.58
N GLY A 25 -12.37 7.41 -6.62
CA GLY A 25 -13.70 7.60 -6.05
C GLY A 25 -14.80 6.84 -6.79
N ARG A 26 -14.85 6.99 -8.11
CA ARG A 26 -15.95 6.47 -8.92
C ARG A 26 -15.78 5.00 -9.32
N HIS A 27 -14.57 4.60 -9.70
CA HIS A 27 -14.31 3.28 -10.29
C HIS A 27 -13.75 2.28 -9.29
N VAL A 28 -12.93 2.75 -8.35
CA VAL A 28 -12.36 1.86 -7.31
C VAL A 28 -13.28 1.79 -6.10
N GLY A 29 -13.79 2.91 -5.58
CA GLY A 29 -14.70 2.95 -4.44
C GLY A 29 -14.17 3.68 -3.20
N PHE A 30 -13.10 4.48 -3.36
CA PHE A 30 -12.60 5.39 -2.33
C PHE A 30 -13.31 6.74 -2.44
N ASP A 31 -14.57 6.77 -2.08
CA ASP A 31 -15.55 7.83 -2.36
C ASP A 31 -15.58 8.96 -1.33
N GLU A 32 -14.80 8.86 -0.25
CA GLU A 32 -14.64 9.92 0.74
C GLU A 32 -13.29 10.62 0.57
N VAL A 33 -13.30 11.92 0.29
CA VAL A 33 -12.10 12.77 0.31
C VAL A 33 -11.97 13.35 1.72
N LEU A 34 -11.02 12.82 2.49
CA LEU A 34 -10.79 13.26 3.88
C LEU A 34 -10.12 14.62 3.93
N PHE A 35 -9.17 14.85 3.02
CA PHE A 35 -8.62 16.16 2.72
C PHE A 35 -8.04 16.21 1.30
N ASP A 36 -7.93 17.43 0.77
CA ASP A 36 -7.24 17.79 -0.45
C ASP A 36 -6.42 19.05 -0.15
N TRP A 37 -5.10 18.95 -0.23
CA TRP A 37 -4.19 19.99 0.23
C TRP A 37 -3.06 20.20 -0.79
N SER A 38 -2.58 21.44 -0.90
CA SER A 38 -1.43 21.80 -1.76
C SER A 38 -0.44 22.65 -0.99
N GLY A 39 0.84 22.34 -1.14
CA GLY A 39 1.91 23.12 -0.53
C GLY A 39 3.26 22.42 -0.53
N ALA A 40 4.18 23.00 0.24
CA ALA A 40 5.47 22.38 0.51
C ALA A 40 5.29 21.23 1.51
N VAL A 41 5.78 20.02 1.15
CA VAL A 41 5.70 18.83 2.00
C VAL A 41 6.95 18.76 2.87
N PRO A 42 6.90 19.19 4.15
CA PRO A 42 8.07 19.24 5.02
C PRO A 42 8.51 17.83 5.45
N GLY A 43 9.74 17.69 5.93
CA GLY A 43 10.27 16.41 6.44
C GLY A 43 10.65 15.40 5.37
N LEU A 44 10.68 15.79 4.09
CA LEU A 44 11.07 14.96 2.95
C LEU A 44 12.47 15.28 2.39
N GLU A 45 13.18 16.23 3.00
CA GLU A 45 14.46 16.71 2.48
C GLU A 45 15.50 15.58 2.35
N ALA A 46 15.51 14.65 3.30
CA ALA A 46 16.41 13.50 3.28
C ALA A 46 16.05 12.44 2.22
N LEU A 47 14.79 12.39 1.79
CA LEU A 47 14.29 11.41 0.81
C LEU A 47 14.29 12.00 -0.61
N ALA A 48 13.85 13.25 -0.75
CA ALA A 48 13.67 13.91 -2.04
C ALA A 48 14.83 14.86 -2.41
N GLY A 49 15.82 15.05 -1.51
CA GLY A 49 16.91 16.02 -1.67
C GLY A 49 16.48 17.49 -1.58
N ARG A 50 15.21 17.75 -1.32
CA ARG A 50 14.57 19.08 -1.22
C ARG A 50 13.22 18.95 -0.52
N THR A 51 12.60 20.06 -0.14
CA THR A 51 11.19 20.11 0.25
C THR A 51 10.33 20.17 -1.02
N PRO A 52 9.66 19.08 -1.43
CA PRO A 52 8.88 19.09 -2.66
C PRO A 52 7.62 19.92 -2.51
N GLN A 53 7.18 20.55 -3.60
CA GLN A 53 5.84 21.10 -3.74
C GLN A 53 4.93 20.05 -4.30
N ALA A 54 3.84 19.74 -3.61
CA ALA A 54 2.91 18.72 -4.05
C ALA A 54 1.46 19.09 -3.73
N ARG A 55 0.52 18.50 -4.46
CA ARG A 55 -0.88 18.38 -4.06
C ARG A 55 -1.09 16.96 -3.55
N VAL A 56 -1.76 16.85 -2.42
CA VAL A 56 -1.98 15.59 -1.70
C VAL A 56 -3.45 15.45 -1.37
N ALA A 57 -4.08 14.36 -1.77
CA ALA A 57 -5.44 14.03 -1.38
C ALA A 57 -5.47 12.69 -0.63
N MET A 58 -6.16 12.65 0.50
CA MET A 58 -6.39 11.42 1.26
C MET A 58 -7.80 10.92 1.02
N LEU A 59 -7.90 9.70 0.53
CA LEU A 59 -9.16 9.06 0.18
C LEU A 59 -9.45 7.86 1.09
N ALA A 60 -10.70 7.71 1.48
CA ALA A 60 -11.22 6.57 2.21
C ALA A 60 -12.42 5.94 1.47
N SER A 61 -12.71 4.69 1.76
CA SER A 61 -13.95 4.05 1.36
C SER A 61 -14.99 4.25 2.47
N SER A 62 -16.20 4.67 2.11
CA SER A 62 -17.33 4.74 3.03
C SER A 62 -17.92 3.37 3.40
N ALA A 63 -17.45 2.31 2.76
CA ALA A 63 -17.88 0.95 3.05
C ALA A 63 -17.19 0.37 4.29
N ALA A 64 -17.89 -0.54 4.98
CA ALA A 64 -17.27 -1.33 6.04
C ALA A 64 -16.28 -2.33 5.44
N THR A 65 -15.14 -2.52 6.11
CA THR A 65 -14.10 -3.48 5.72
C THR A 65 -13.82 -4.48 6.83
N PRO A 66 -13.56 -5.75 6.50
CA PRO A 66 -13.23 -6.77 7.52
C PRO A 66 -11.83 -6.62 8.10
N VAL A 67 -10.94 -5.86 7.45
CA VAL A 67 -9.50 -5.79 7.78
C VAL A 67 -9.07 -4.44 8.35
N GLY A 68 -9.99 -3.53 8.58
CA GLY A 68 -9.72 -2.20 9.08
C GLY A 68 -9.67 -1.13 7.98
N PRO A 69 -9.61 0.14 8.37
CA PRO A 69 -9.76 1.27 7.46
C PRO A 69 -8.44 1.61 6.75
N GLY A 70 -8.05 0.83 5.76
CA GLY A 70 -6.94 1.20 4.88
C GLY A 70 -7.37 2.28 3.89
N ARG A 71 -6.52 3.30 3.68
CA ARG A 71 -6.76 4.48 2.85
C ARG A 71 -5.77 4.55 1.69
N ILE A 72 -6.05 5.46 0.75
CA ILE A 72 -5.14 5.81 -0.35
C ILE A 72 -4.79 7.28 -0.24
N LYS A 73 -3.49 7.58 -0.29
CA LYS A 73 -2.96 8.93 -0.40
C LYS A 73 -2.49 9.16 -1.84
N LEU A 74 -3.17 10.03 -2.57
CA LEU A 74 -2.76 10.47 -3.89
C LEU A 74 -1.77 11.62 -3.77
N VAL A 75 -0.69 11.58 -4.55
CA VAL A 75 0.35 12.61 -4.54
C VAL A 75 0.67 13.04 -5.96
N GLN A 76 0.50 14.33 -6.25
CA GLN A 76 0.98 14.98 -7.48
C GLN A 76 2.11 15.94 -7.14
N VAL A 77 3.30 15.67 -7.63
CA VAL A 77 4.44 16.62 -7.54
C VAL A 77 4.19 17.79 -8.49
N LEU A 78 4.31 19.02 -7.97
CA LEU A 78 3.98 20.24 -8.69
C LEU A 78 5.21 21.04 -9.15
N ASP A 79 6.39 20.73 -8.63
CA ASP A 79 7.63 21.42 -8.95
C ASP A 79 8.53 20.59 -9.90
N GLY A 80 9.51 21.26 -10.51
CA GLY A 80 10.36 20.66 -11.54
C GLY A 80 9.60 20.37 -12.84
N ASP A 81 9.90 19.24 -13.46
CA ASP A 81 9.27 18.78 -14.70
C ASP A 81 8.00 17.93 -14.45
N GLY A 82 7.44 18.01 -13.24
CA GLY A 82 6.29 17.23 -12.80
C GLY A 82 6.68 15.93 -12.06
N PRO A 83 5.75 14.98 -11.93
CA PRO A 83 6.02 13.72 -11.23
C PRO A 83 7.20 12.97 -11.86
N PRO A 84 8.15 12.45 -11.05
CA PRO A 84 9.19 11.57 -11.56
C PRO A 84 8.59 10.36 -12.28
N PRO A 85 9.27 9.83 -13.30
CA PRO A 85 8.79 8.64 -13.99
C PRO A 85 8.78 7.44 -13.04
N ARG A 86 7.83 6.56 -13.26
CA ARG A 86 7.79 5.27 -12.57
C ARG A 86 9.04 4.46 -12.93
N PRO A 87 9.62 3.71 -11.98
CA PRO A 87 10.66 2.73 -12.28
C PRO A 87 10.18 1.73 -13.34
N GLU A 88 10.99 1.55 -14.39
CA GLU A 88 10.63 0.64 -15.47
C GLU A 88 10.73 -0.82 -15.04
N GLY A 89 9.76 -1.63 -15.49
CA GLY A 89 9.83 -3.08 -15.44
C GLY A 89 9.68 -3.70 -14.05
N GLN A 90 9.19 -2.95 -13.05
CA GLN A 90 8.99 -3.51 -11.73
C GLN A 90 8.13 -4.77 -11.75
N ALA A 91 8.76 -5.92 -11.47
CA ALA A 91 8.07 -7.17 -11.20
C ALA A 91 7.55 -7.23 -9.77
N TRP A 92 6.62 -8.13 -9.52
CA TRP A 92 6.14 -8.39 -8.15
C TRP A 92 7.27 -8.95 -7.28
N GLY A 93 7.51 -8.32 -6.12
CA GLY A 93 8.58 -8.69 -5.19
C GLY A 93 9.94 -8.02 -5.43
N GLU A 94 10.13 -7.20 -6.47
CA GLU A 94 11.30 -6.32 -6.56
C GLU A 94 11.23 -5.22 -5.49
N VAL A 95 12.41 -4.78 -5.00
CA VAL A 95 12.49 -3.82 -3.89
C VAL A 95 11.74 -2.54 -4.23
N GLY A 96 10.82 -2.15 -3.38
CA GLY A 96 9.85 -1.08 -3.57
C GLY A 96 8.43 -1.58 -3.35
N VAL A 97 7.47 -0.68 -3.18
CA VAL A 97 6.05 -1.03 -3.13
C VAL A 97 5.63 -1.53 -4.51
N CYS A 98 5.20 -2.77 -4.61
CA CYS A 98 4.91 -3.41 -5.89
C CYS A 98 3.43 -3.66 -6.15
N GLU A 99 2.60 -3.57 -5.10
CA GLU A 99 1.18 -3.89 -5.19
C GLU A 99 0.38 -3.21 -4.08
N VAL A 100 -0.88 -2.91 -4.38
CA VAL A 100 -1.90 -2.49 -3.41
C VAL A 100 -3.06 -3.48 -3.50
N CYS A 101 -3.25 -4.26 -2.45
CA CYS A 101 -4.39 -5.18 -2.38
C CYS A 101 -5.62 -4.49 -1.82
N LEU A 102 -6.73 -4.63 -2.51
CA LEU A 102 -8.03 -4.10 -2.14
C LEU A 102 -8.97 -5.24 -1.77
N HIS A 103 -9.59 -5.15 -0.60
CA HIS A 103 -10.76 -5.96 -0.34
C HIS A 103 -11.94 -5.42 -1.12
N VAL A 104 -12.51 -6.24 -1.97
CA VAL A 104 -13.64 -5.83 -2.82
C VAL A 104 -14.85 -6.71 -2.60
N ARG A 105 -15.99 -6.22 -3.03
CA ARG A 105 -17.21 -7.00 -3.16
C ARG A 105 -17.49 -7.24 -4.62
N ASP A 106 -17.64 -8.51 -5.02
CA ASP A 106 -17.84 -8.95 -6.40
C ASP A 106 -16.62 -8.64 -7.29
N VAL A 107 -15.58 -9.45 -7.14
CA VAL A 107 -14.31 -9.32 -7.90
C VAL A 107 -14.56 -9.23 -9.41
N GLU A 108 -15.46 -10.05 -9.98
CA GLU A 108 -15.75 -10.02 -11.41
C GLU A 108 -16.34 -8.68 -11.89
N ALA A 109 -17.30 -8.15 -11.11
CA ALA A 109 -17.95 -6.89 -11.49
C ALA A 109 -16.99 -5.70 -11.32
N VAL A 110 -16.21 -5.65 -10.23
CA VAL A 110 -15.21 -4.60 -9.98
C VAL A 110 -14.11 -4.66 -11.04
N HIS A 111 -13.54 -5.83 -11.30
CA HIS A 111 -12.51 -6.02 -12.32
C HIS A 111 -12.98 -5.54 -13.71
N ARG A 112 -14.15 -6.01 -14.15
CA ARG A 112 -14.73 -5.60 -15.42
C ARG A 112 -14.97 -4.09 -15.49
N GLY A 113 -15.41 -3.47 -14.38
CA GLY A 113 -15.60 -2.03 -14.27
C GLY A 113 -14.28 -1.26 -14.41
N LEU A 114 -13.20 -1.73 -13.78
CA LEU A 114 -11.88 -1.12 -13.85
C LEU A 114 -11.26 -1.23 -15.24
N VAL A 115 -11.35 -2.40 -15.88
CA VAL A 115 -10.90 -2.57 -17.27
C VAL A 115 -11.67 -1.65 -18.21
N ALA A 116 -12.99 -1.53 -18.03
CA ALA A 116 -13.82 -0.59 -18.82
C ALA A 116 -13.48 0.89 -18.54
N ALA A 117 -12.92 1.20 -17.38
CA ALA A 117 -12.44 2.53 -17.00
C ALA A 117 -10.99 2.82 -17.46
N GLY A 118 -10.35 1.88 -18.16
CA GLY A 118 -9.02 2.07 -18.77
C GLY A 118 -7.86 1.43 -18.02
N CYS A 119 -8.12 0.56 -17.02
CA CYS A 119 -7.07 -0.26 -16.43
C CYS A 119 -6.60 -1.35 -17.39
N ASP A 120 -5.31 -1.64 -17.34
CA ASP A 120 -4.75 -2.81 -18.01
C ASP A 120 -5.09 -4.08 -17.22
N GLU A 121 -5.67 -5.09 -17.89
CA GLU A 121 -5.88 -6.40 -17.28
C GLU A 121 -4.52 -7.10 -17.11
N LEU A 122 -4.18 -7.50 -15.88
CA LEU A 122 -2.97 -8.26 -15.58
C LEU A 122 -3.29 -9.74 -15.34
N MET A 123 -4.36 -10.02 -14.63
CA MET A 123 -4.85 -11.38 -14.37
C MET A 123 -6.37 -11.36 -14.25
N ALA A 124 -7.04 -12.15 -15.10
CA ALA A 124 -8.49 -12.29 -15.06
C ALA A 124 -8.99 -12.85 -13.72
N PRO A 125 -10.24 -12.55 -13.32
CA PRO A 125 -10.83 -13.10 -12.11
C PRO A 125 -10.81 -14.62 -12.05
N MET A 126 -10.41 -15.16 -10.90
CA MET A 126 -10.41 -16.59 -10.63
C MET A 126 -10.62 -16.87 -9.13
N SER A 127 -11.07 -18.10 -8.83
CA SER A 127 -11.11 -18.55 -7.43
C SER A 127 -9.81 -19.23 -7.06
N ALA A 128 -9.30 -18.93 -5.88
CA ALA A 128 -8.10 -19.51 -5.30
C ALA A 128 -8.35 -19.98 -3.86
N ALA A 129 -7.55 -20.92 -3.39
CA ALA A 129 -7.51 -21.33 -1.99
C ALA A 129 -6.16 -20.93 -1.40
N VAL A 130 -6.18 -20.23 -0.29
CA VAL A 130 -4.98 -19.84 0.44
C VAL A 130 -4.66 -20.89 1.50
N VAL A 131 -3.55 -21.58 1.32
CA VAL A 131 -3.01 -22.56 2.28
C VAL A 131 -2.14 -21.78 3.29
N PRO A 132 -2.19 -22.03 4.63
CA PRO A 132 -2.75 -23.23 5.28
C PRO A 132 -4.17 -23.09 5.85
N HIS A 133 -4.83 -21.97 5.68
CA HIS A 133 -6.05 -21.67 6.43
C HIS A 133 -7.37 -22.07 5.73
N ASP A 134 -7.31 -22.79 4.58
CA ASP A 134 -8.49 -23.12 3.78
C ASP A 134 -9.40 -21.91 3.47
N VAL A 135 -8.80 -20.71 3.42
CA VAL A 135 -9.52 -19.52 3.04
C VAL A 135 -9.68 -19.52 1.52
N ALA A 136 -10.90 -19.74 1.07
CA ALA A 136 -11.22 -19.56 -0.33
C ALA A 136 -11.45 -18.07 -0.60
N LEU A 137 -10.87 -17.56 -1.69
CA LEU A 137 -11.07 -16.20 -2.15
C LEU A 137 -11.22 -16.16 -3.67
N ASP A 138 -11.89 -15.14 -4.16
CA ASP A 138 -11.79 -14.75 -5.55
C ASP A 138 -10.74 -13.64 -5.66
N ILE A 139 -9.94 -13.70 -6.71
CA ILE A 139 -8.78 -12.83 -6.92
C ILE A 139 -8.67 -12.41 -8.37
N SER A 140 -8.22 -11.19 -8.61
CA SER A 140 -7.81 -10.71 -9.94
C SER A 140 -6.81 -9.56 -9.79
N TYR A 141 -6.12 -9.20 -10.90
CA TYR A 141 -5.18 -8.08 -10.92
C TYR A 141 -5.44 -7.17 -12.11
N VAL A 142 -5.36 -5.86 -11.87
CA VAL A 142 -5.34 -4.83 -12.89
C VAL A 142 -4.23 -3.82 -12.60
N ALA A 143 -3.78 -3.07 -13.62
CA ALA A 143 -2.96 -1.88 -13.40
C ALA A 143 -3.79 -0.63 -13.65
N ASP A 144 -3.73 0.34 -12.74
CA ASP A 144 -4.37 1.62 -12.89
C ASP A 144 -3.67 2.49 -13.97
N PRO A 145 -4.22 3.64 -14.39
CA PRO A 145 -3.59 4.49 -15.39
C PRO A 145 -2.20 5.02 -15.04
N TRP A 146 -1.82 5.03 -13.76
CA TRP A 146 -0.49 5.43 -13.29
C TRP A 146 0.44 4.26 -13.06
N GLY A 147 -0.04 3.04 -13.32
CA GLY A 147 0.70 1.80 -13.26
C GLY A 147 0.74 1.15 -11.88
N THR A 148 -0.12 1.54 -10.96
CA THR A 148 -0.32 0.82 -9.71
C THR A 148 -0.95 -0.53 -9.99
N LYS A 149 -0.30 -1.61 -9.56
CA LYS A 149 -0.91 -2.93 -9.60
C LYS A 149 -1.90 -3.02 -8.45
N LEU A 150 -3.16 -3.20 -8.79
CA LEU A 150 -4.26 -3.38 -7.85
C LEU A 150 -4.63 -4.87 -7.84
N GLU A 151 -4.37 -5.52 -6.72
CA GLU A 151 -4.94 -6.82 -6.42
C GLU A 151 -6.36 -6.62 -5.90
N LEU A 152 -7.30 -7.37 -6.43
CA LEU A 152 -8.70 -7.37 -6.00
C LEU A 152 -9.00 -8.72 -5.37
N ILE A 153 -9.35 -8.74 -4.09
CA ILE A 153 -9.72 -9.97 -3.39
C ILE A 153 -11.11 -9.87 -2.76
N GLU A 154 -11.84 -10.96 -2.81
CA GLU A 154 -13.07 -11.15 -2.05
C GLU A 154 -13.00 -12.46 -1.29
N TRP A 155 -13.11 -12.40 0.03
CA TRP A 155 -13.22 -13.61 0.84
C TRP A 155 -14.56 -14.28 0.61
N THR A 156 -14.54 -15.56 0.29
CA THR A 156 -15.77 -16.36 0.14
C THR A 156 -16.42 -16.64 1.50
N GLY A 157 -17.59 -17.28 1.48
CA GLY A 157 -18.29 -17.65 2.71
C GLY A 157 -19.10 -16.51 3.31
N LEU A 158 -18.98 -16.29 4.63
CA LEU A 158 -19.86 -15.36 5.34
C LEU A 158 -19.75 -13.92 4.80
N TRP A 159 -18.58 -13.46 4.46
CA TRP A 159 -18.40 -12.09 3.97
C TRP A 159 -19.16 -11.86 2.66
N ARG A 160 -19.04 -12.77 1.70
CA ARG A 160 -19.77 -12.71 0.44
C ARG A 160 -21.30 -12.73 0.63
N SER A 161 -21.78 -13.34 1.69
CA SER A 161 -23.23 -13.41 1.98
C SER A 161 -23.81 -12.11 2.51
N LEU A 162 -22.97 -11.15 2.94
CA LEU A 162 -23.42 -9.85 3.41
C LEU A 162 -23.88 -8.99 2.23
N PRO A 163 -24.95 -8.19 2.39
CA PRO A 163 -25.44 -7.32 1.31
C PRO A 163 -24.44 -6.19 1.00
N GLY A 164 -24.30 -5.84 -0.25
CA GLY A 164 -23.46 -4.73 -0.71
C GLY A 164 -23.46 -4.62 -2.22
N SER A 165 -23.05 -3.46 -2.73
CA SER A 165 -22.84 -3.22 -4.15
C SER A 165 -21.41 -3.55 -4.56
N PRO A 166 -21.14 -3.93 -5.82
CA PRO A 166 -19.77 -4.13 -6.31
C PRO A 166 -18.91 -2.86 -6.13
N ARG A 167 -17.84 -2.97 -5.34
CA ARG A 167 -16.91 -1.86 -5.03
C ARG A 167 -15.73 -2.35 -4.20
N ALA A 168 -14.65 -1.56 -4.14
CA ALA A 168 -13.66 -1.75 -3.07
C ALA A 168 -14.21 -1.24 -1.73
N GLU A 169 -13.83 -1.95 -0.68
CA GLU A 169 -14.24 -1.68 0.70
C GLU A 169 -13.08 -1.20 1.58
N GLY A 170 -11.88 -1.06 0.98
CA GLY A 170 -10.68 -0.55 1.63
C GLY A 170 -9.42 -1.33 1.22
N VAL A 171 -8.27 -0.85 1.67
CA VAL A 171 -6.99 -1.54 1.48
C VAL A 171 -6.93 -2.75 2.42
N ASN A 172 -6.67 -3.92 1.86
CA ASN A 172 -6.46 -5.16 2.62
C ASN A 172 -5.01 -5.24 3.11
N HIS A 173 -4.07 -5.14 2.17
CA HIS A 173 -2.63 -5.12 2.46
C HIS A 173 -1.86 -4.36 1.37
N VAL A 174 -0.57 -4.19 1.61
CA VAL A 174 0.39 -3.66 0.65
C VAL A 174 1.52 -4.66 0.49
N ALA A 175 1.83 -5.04 -0.76
CA ALA A 175 3.00 -5.87 -1.04
C ALA A 175 4.20 -5.00 -1.42
N PHE A 176 5.37 -5.36 -0.92
CA PHE A 176 6.65 -4.70 -1.21
C PHE A 176 7.80 -5.68 -1.18
N GLY A 177 8.73 -5.48 -2.11
CA GLY A 177 9.92 -6.31 -2.20
C GLY A 177 10.93 -6.01 -1.10
N VAL A 178 11.54 -7.08 -0.58
CA VAL A 178 12.59 -7.03 0.43
C VAL A 178 13.71 -8.02 0.09
N THR A 179 14.88 -7.85 0.70
CA THR A 179 16.04 -8.71 0.41
C THR A 179 16.27 -9.82 1.44
N ASP A 180 15.69 -9.69 2.63
CA ASP A 180 15.83 -10.66 3.74
C ASP A 180 14.53 -10.72 4.55
N MET A 181 13.77 -11.79 4.37
CA MET A 181 12.48 -12.01 5.04
C MET A 181 12.62 -12.07 6.57
N ALA A 182 13.67 -12.72 7.08
CA ALA A 182 13.82 -12.87 8.52
C ALA A 182 14.11 -11.52 9.20
N ARG A 183 14.95 -10.69 8.58
CA ARG A 183 15.24 -9.33 9.04
C ARG A 183 14.01 -8.45 8.96
N THR A 184 13.30 -8.49 7.85
CA THR A 184 12.07 -7.69 7.63
C THR A 184 10.99 -8.09 8.62
N ARG A 185 10.78 -9.39 8.81
CA ARG A 185 9.82 -9.91 9.79
C ARG A 185 10.12 -9.40 11.19
N ALA A 186 11.36 -9.57 11.66
CA ALA A 186 11.76 -9.11 12.99
C ALA A 186 11.54 -7.59 13.18
N PHE A 187 11.80 -6.80 12.12
CA PHE A 187 11.58 -5.37 12.12
C PHE A 187 10.09 -5.02 12.29
N TYR A 188 9.21 -5.58 11.48
CA TYR A 188 7.77 -5.28 11.55
C TYR A 188 7.09 -5.92 12.76
N GLU A 189 7.56 -7.07 13.26
CA GLU A 189 7.12 -7.61 14.56
C GLU A 189 7.43 -6.64 15.70
N GLY A 190 8.58 -5.96 15.65
CA GLY A 190 8.93 -4.87 16.57
C GLY A 190 7.97 -3.67 16.53
N LEU A 191 7.32 -3.44 15.40
CA LEU A 191 6.28 -2.43 15.22
C LEU A 191 4.86 -2.95 15.51
N GLY A 192 4.73 -4.21 15.90
CA GLY A 192 3.47 -4.82 16.33
C GLY A 192 2.74 -5.67 15.28
N PHE A 193 3.31 -5.89 14.09
CA PHE A 193 2.75 -6.81 13.08
C PHE A 193 3.11 -8.27 13.46
N THR A 194 2.45 -8.81 14.47
CA THR A 194 2.80 -10.09 15.11
C THR A 194 1.93 -11.27 14.66
N GLU A 195 0.84 -11.00 13.96
CA GLU A 195 -0.05 -12.04 13.45
C GLU A 195 0.29 -12.38 12.01
N LEU A 196 0.64 -13.63 11.74
CA LEU A 196 0.88 -14.15 10.40
C LEU A 196 -0.46 -14.70 9.85
N LEU A 197 -1.03 -14.03 8.84
CA LEU A 197 -2.28 -14.46 8.21
C LEU A 197 -2.02 -15.57 7.19
N PHE A 198 -0.96 -15.43 6.39
CA PHE A 198 -0.55 -16.51 5.50
C PHE A 198 0.93 -16.40 5.15
N GLU A 199 1.51 -17.50 4.69
CA GLU A 199 2.86 -17.57 4.16
C GLU A 199 2.84 -18.38 2.86
N SER A 200 3.39 -17.79 1.79
CA SER A 200 3.64 -18.47 0.53
C SER A 200 5.14 -18.76 0.39
N THR A 201 5.47 -19.92 -0.13
CA THR A 201 6.85 -20.29 -0.47
C THR A 201 7.00 -20.57 -1.96
N GLU A 202 5.90 -20.56 -2.71
CA GLU A 202 5.85 -20.89 -4.13
C GLU A 202 5.15 -19.77 -4.90
N PHE A 203 5.56 -19.62 -6.14
CA PHE A 203 4.97 -18.65 -7.05
C PHE A 203 3.54 -19.02 -7.43
N PHE A 204 2.68 -18.01 -7.49
CA PHE A 204 1.33 -18.16 -7.95
C PHE A 204 1.28 -18.10 -9.48
N GLU A 205 1.27 -19.27 -10.12
CA GLU A 205 1.38 -19.44 -11.60
C GLU A 205 0.43 -18.50 -12.41
N PRO A 206 -0.81 -18.19 -11.98
CA PRO A 206 -1.66 -17.26 -12.72
C PRO A 206 -1.10 -15.84 -12.87
N MET A 207 -0.13 -15.44 -12.06
CA MET A 207 0.57 -14.16 -12.19
C MET A 207 1.65 -14.15 -13.28
N ALA A 208 2.03 -15.32 -13.82
CA ALA A 208 3.11 -15.46 -14.78
C ALA A 208 3.05 -14.52 -16.00
N PRO A 209 1.89 -14.19 -16.58
CA PRO A 209 1.82 -13.32 -17.75
C PRO A 209 2.39 -11.91 -17.55
N TRP A 210 2.29 -11.33 -16.35
CA TRP A 210 2.81 -9.98 -16.05
C TRP A 210 4.08 -9.99 -15.20
N TYR A 211 4.50 -11.17 -14.79
CA TYR A 211 5.74 -11.40 -14.07
C TYR A 211 6.89 -11.58 -15.07
N ARG A 212 7.50 -10.52 -15.53
CA ARG A 212 8.44 -10.50 -16.65
C ARG A 212 9.91 -10.66 -16.26
N ALA A 213 10.21 -11.10 -15.04
CA ALA A 213 11.58 -11.25 -14.61
C ALA A 213 12.22 -12.52 -15.24
N PRO A 214 13.26 -12.41 -16.08
CA PRO A 214 13.91 -13.57 -16.71
C PRO A 214 14.67 -14.45 -15.72
N TRP A 215 14.91 -13.96 -14.50
CA TRP A 215 15.54 -14.65 -13.38
C TRP A 215 14.54 -15.27 -12.41
N TYR A 216 13.30 -15.29 -12.78
CA TYR A 216 12.20 -15.77 -11.97
C TYR A 216 12.47 -17.17 -11.40
N SER A 217 12.43 -17.30 -10.09
CA SER A 217 12.44 -18.53 -9.33
C SER A 217 11.02 -18.97 -9.04
N LYS A 218 10.76 -20.29 -9.01
CA LYS A 218 9.47 -20.83 -8.59
C LYS A 218 9.21 -20.66 -7.08
N ARG A 219 10.18 -20.14 -6.35
CA ARG A 219 10.06 -19.85 -4.90
C ARG A 219 10.05 -18.37 -4.69
N LEU A 220 8.94 -17.88 -4.20
CA LEU A 220 8.72 -16.50 -3.82
C LEU A 220 8.17 -16.48 -2.39
N PRO A 221 9.03 -16.51 -1.38
CA PRO A 221 8.57 -16.30 -0.02
C PRO A 221 7.85 -14.95 0.10
N ALA A 222 6.58 -15.02 0.51
CA ALA A 222 5.79 -13.88 0.86
C ALA A 222 5.12 -14.16 2.22
N GLN A 223 5.04 -13.16 3.07
CA GLN A 223 4.41 -13.28 4.39
C GLN A 223 3.39 -12.16 4.56
N HIS A 224 2.13 -12.52 4.76
CA HIS A 224 1.06 -11.58 5.04
C HIS A 224 0.92 -11.39 6.55
N MET A 225 1.37 -10.25 7.04
CA MET A 225 1.44 -9.93 8.47
C MET A 225 0.49 -8.79 8.83
N THR A 226 -0.20 -8.94 9.96
CA THR A 226 -1.12 -7.93 10.49
C THR A 226 -0.90 -7.65 11.97
N MET A 227 -1.52 -6.59 12.45
CA MET A 227 -1.65 -6.32 13.88
C MET A 227 -2.61 -7.34 14.53
N PRO A 228 -2.48 -7.60 15.86
CA PRO A 228 -3.43 -8.42 16.58
C PRO A 228 -4.88 -7.94 16.43
N MET A 229 -5.80 -8.87 16.36
CA MET A 229 -7.23 -8.60 16.17
C MET A 229 -7.87 -7.82 17.35
N PRO A 230 -8.78 -6.87 17.10
CA PRO A 230 -9.21 -6.40 15.78
C PRO A 230 -8.15 -5.49 15.15
N PRO A 231 -7.83 -5.67 13.86
CA PRO A 231 -6.87 -4.82 13.18
C PRO A 231 -7.39 -3.39 13.08
N GLN A 232 -6.49 -2.42 13.23
CA GLN A 232 -6.83 -0.98 13.15
C GLN A 232 -6.27 -0.31 11.89
N GLY A 233 -5.92 -1.09 10.89
CA GLY A 233 -5.39 -0.68 9.61
C GLY A 233 -5.14 -1.90 8.73
N ALA A 234 -4.66 -1.67 7.50
CA ALA A 234 -4.33 -2.74 6.58
C ALA A 234 -3.09 -3.53 7.02
N ALA A 235 -2.89 -4.68 6.40
CA ALA A 235 -1.75 -5.56 6.61
C ALA A 235 -0.55 -5.18 5.71
N ILE A 236 0.57 -5.86 5.91
CA ILE A 236 1.76 -5.82 5.05
C ILE A 236 2.02 -7.19 4.45
N GLU A 237 2.57 -7.21 3.25
CA GLU A 237 3.04 -8.42 2.57
C GLU A 237 4.47 -8.22 2.03
N PRO A 238 5.50 -8.40 2.86
CA PRO A 238 6.87 -8.47 2.37
C PRO A 238 7.09 -9.70 1.49
N VAL A 239 7.79 -9.50 0.37
CA VAL A 239 8.06 -10.50 -0.65
C VAL A 239 9.55 -10.56 -0.93
N VAL A 240 10.13 -11.75 -1.00
CA VAL A 240 11.55 -11.96 -1.37
C VAL A 240 11.64 -12.65 -2.72
N LEU A 241 12.40 -12.06 -3.63
CA LEU A 241 12.82 -12.74 -4.87
C LEU A 241 14.13 -13.51 -4.64
N ASP A 242 14.21 -14.73 -5.19
CA ASP A 242 15.44 -15.50 -5.23
C ASP A 242 15.75 -15.92 -6.68
N PRO A 243 16.79 -15.37 -7.32
CA PRO A 243 17.72 -14.37 -6.82
C PRO A 243 17.06 -12.98 -6.58
N PRO A 244 17.68 -12.13 -5.76
CA PRO A 244 17.15 -10.78 -5.49
C PRO A 244 16.92 -9.99 -6.78
N GLY A 245 15.79 -9.30 -6.82
CA GLY A 245 15.40 -8.44 -7.93
C GLY A 245 16.12 -7.07 -7.92
N HIS A 246 15.69 -6.19 -8.79
CA HIS A 246 16.23 -4.83 -8.89
C HIS A 246 15.66 -3.94 -7.78
N ASP A 247 16.33 -2.81 -7.56
CA ASP A 247 15.81 -1.72 -6.75
C ASP A 247 14.85 -0.86 -7.60
N CYS A 248 13.57 -0.96 -7.31
CA CYS A 248 12.49 -0.26 -8.00
C CYS A 248 11.81 0.79 -7.12
N ARG A 249 12.46 1.27 -6.04
CA ARG A 249 11.85 2.27 -5.15
C ARG A 249 11.55 3.61 -5.82
N GLY A 250 12.33 3.98 -6.83
CA GLY A 250 12.14 5.25 -7.54
C GLY A 250 12.46 6.48 -6.68
N ALA A 251 12.18 7.67 -7.22
CA ALA A 251 12.22 8.91 -6.45
C ALA A 251 10.87 9.14 -5.76
N TRP A 252 10.86 9.79 -4.59
CA TRP A 252 9.60 10.12 -3.93
C TRP A 252 8.71 10.96 -4.85
N GLY A 253 7.44 10.61 -4.93
CA GLY A 253 6.47 11.24 -5.83
C GLY A 253 6.45 10.67 -7.26
N HIS A 254 7.18 9.58 -7.55
CA HIS A 254 7.09 8.91 -8.85
C HIS A 254 5.68 8.35 -9.09
N LEU A 255 5.32 8.16 -10.37
CA LEU A 255 4.03 7.58 -10.73
C LEU A 255 3.88 6.13 -10.21
N GLY A 256 2.69 5.80 -9.74
CA GLY A 256 2.36 4.49 -9.17
C GLY A 256 2.61 4.39 -7.66
N PRO A 257 2.61 3.18 -7.08
CA PRO A 257 2.72 2.98 -5.64
C PRO A 257 4.15 3.28 -5.19
N MET A 258 4.31 4.07 -4.15
CA MET A 258 5.64 4.53 -3.74
C MET A 258 5.95 4.37 -2.27
N GLU A 259 4.95 4.39 -1.40
CA GLU A 259 5.15 4.39 0.05
C GLU A 259 4.01 3.73 0.80
N LEU A 260 4.27 3.35 2.05
CA LEU A 260 3.27 2.94 3.01
C LEU A 260 3.40 3.73 4.30
N ALA A 261 2.30 3.96 4.99
CA ALA A 261 2.27 4.66 6.27
C ALA A 261 1.65 3.78 7.36
N ILE A 262 2.34 3.68 8.48
CA ILE A 262 1.85 2.95 9.67
C ILE A 262 1.13 3.95 10.57
N GLY A 263 -0.12 3.68 10.88
CA GLY A 263 -0.92 4.49 11.79
C GLY A 263 -0.40 4.43 13.22
N VAL A 264 -0.40 5.56 13.91
CA VAL A 264 -0.07 5.62 15.33
C VAL A 264 -1.11 6.43 16.09
N SER A 265 -1.29 6.10 17.38
CA SER A 265 -2.20 6.86 18.26
C SER A 265 -1.55 8.09 18.88
N ASN A 266 -0.22 8.17 18.86
CA ASN A 266 0.57 9.28 19.37
C ASN A 266 1.94 9.26 18.69
N LEU A 267 2.22 10.25 17.85
CA LEU A 267 3.43 10.31 17.05
C LEU A 267 4.68 10.51 17.92
N GLU A 268 4.62 11.33 18.96
CA GLU A 268 5.77 11.59 19.85
C GLU A 268 6.21 10.33 20.58
N VAL A 269 5.25 9.55 21.08
CA VAL A 269 5.54 8.27 21.76
C VAL A 269 6.11 7.26 20.77
N ALA A 270 5.52 7.14 19.60
CA ALA A 270 6.01 6.22 18.56
C ALA A 270 7.43 6.58 18.10
N VAL A 271 7.73 7.86 17.90
CA VAL A 271 9.08 8.34 17.58
C VAL A 271 10.08 8.01 18.70
N ALA A 272 9.68 8.16 19.97
CA ALA A 272 10.53 7.78 21.08
C ALA A 272 10.81 6.27 21.14
N GLU A 273 9.83 5.45 20.80
CA GLU A 273 9.99 3.99 20.70
C GLU A 273 10.96 3.61 19.57
N LEU A 274 10.82 4.21 18.34
CA LEU A 274 11.77 3.98 17.24
C LEU A 274 13.21 4.34 17.63
N ARG A 275 13.40 5.50 18.26
CA ARG A 275 14.72 5.94 18.73
C ARG A 275 15.29 5.02 19.81
N GLY A 276 14.42 4.46 20.65
CA GLY A 276 14.81 3.51 21.71
C GLY A 276 15.35 2.16 21.18
N VAL A 277 14.98 1.79 19.95
CA VAL A 277 15.46 0.61 19.24
C VAL A 277 16.42 0.96 18.08
N GLU A 278 16.97 2.17 18.10
CA GLU A 278 17.98 2.68 17.17
C GLU A 278 17.53 2.71 15.69
N ILE A 279 16.22 2.82 15.43
CA ILE A 279 15.70 3.06 14.08
C ILE A 279 15.89 4.54 13.71
N GLU A 280 16.63 4.77 12.64
CA GLU A 280 16.95 6.11 12.14
C GLU A 280 15.72 6.78 11.52
N LEU A 281 15.43 8.02 11.92
CA LEU A 281 14.44 8.85 11.25
C LEU A 281 15.04 9.46 9.97
N ARG A 282 14.22 9.53 8.93
CA ARG A 282 14.57 10.13 7.62
C ARG A 282 14.12 11.60 7.52
N GLY A 283 14.07 12.29 8.64
CA GLY A 283 13.71 13.69 8.79
C GLY A 283 13.12 13.95 10.17
N GLU A 284 12.77 15.20 10.45
CA GLU A 284 12.05 15.55 11.66
C GLU A 284 10.54 15.34 11.50
N PRO A 285 9.81 15.03 12.58
CA PRO A 285 8.36 14.97 12.54
C PRO A 285 7.76 16.24 11.97
N ALA A 286 6.86 16.09 11.02
CA ALA A 286 6.19 17.19 10.34
C ALA A 286 4.70 17.22 10.69
N THR A 287 4.14 18.42 10.65
CA THR A 287 2.70 18.67 10.80
C THR A 287 2.25 19.56 9.66
N VAL A 288 1.20 19.14 8.98
CA VAL A 288 0.53 19.91 7.93
C VAL A 288 -0.92 20.13 8.33
N GLU A 289 -1.34 21.39 8.34
CA GLU A 289 -2.76 21.73 8.53
C GLU A 289 -3.53 21.35 7.25
N VAL A 290 -4.52 20.52 7.40
CA VAL A 290 -5.42 20.08 6.33
C VAL A 290 -6.85 20.46 6.68
N GLY A 291 -7.73 20.53 5.69
CA GLY A 291 -9.10 21.04 5.87
C GLY A 291 -9.92 20.31 6.94
N GLY A 292 -9.79 20.71 8.19
CA GLY A 292 -10.54 20.16 9.33
C GLY A 292 -9.66 19.54 10.41
N GLY A 293 -8.34 19.48 10.24
CA GLY A 293 -7.44 18.91 11.23
C GLY A 293 -5.98 18.96 10.85
N GLU A 294 -5.21 18.01 11.35
CA GLU A 294 -3.76 17.94 11.15
C GLU A 294 -3.36 16.58 10.56
N TRP A 295 -2.50 16.61 9.55
CA TRP A 295 -1.77 15.46 9.07
C TRP A 295 -0.35 15.52 9.65
N ARG A 296 -0.03 14.61 10.58
CA ARG A 296 1.24 14.55 11.31
C ARG A 296 1.97 13.27 10.94
N TYR A 297 3.24 13.38 10.56
CA TYR A 297 4.00 12.23 10.08
C TYR A 297 5.50 12.38 10.27
N VAL A 298 6.21 11.24 10.18
CA VAL A 298 7.67 11.18 10.06
C VAL A 298 8.07 9.94 9.26
N TYR A 299 9.03 10.08 8.35
CA TYR A 299 9.63 8.95 7.67
C TYR A 299 10.78 8.36 8.48
N PHE A 300 11.01 7.06 8.35
CA PHE A 300 12.09 6.34 9.02
C PHE A 300 12.75 5.32 8.11
N ALA A 301 13.94 4.83 8.52
CA ALA A 301 14.70 3.85 7.77
C ALA A 301 14.12 2.45 7.97
N GLU A 302 13.52 1.92 6.93
CA GLU A 302 13.13 0.52 6.81
C GLU A 302 14.34 -0.29 6.31
N PRO A 303 14.49 -1.60 6.68
CA PRO A 303 15.70 -2.38 6.40
C PRO A 303 16.16 -2.42 4.94
N ASP A 304 15.23 -2.42 3.99
CA ASP A 304 15.52 -2.41 2.55
C ASP A 304 15.38 -1.00 1.93
N GLY A 305 15.06 0.01 2.77
CA GLY A 305 14.95 1.40 2.38
C GLY A 305 13.67 1.76 1.65
N ASN A 306 12.62 0.93 1.74
CA ASN A 306 11.29 1.31 1.28
C ASN A 306 10.84 2.59 1.98
N TYR A 307 10.02 3.40 1.31
CA TYR A 307 9.49 4.61 1.91
C TYR A 307 8.38 4.25 2.89
N VAL A 308 8.70 4.31 4.18
CA VAL A 308 7.77 4.02 5.27
C VAL A 308 7.69 5.21 6.20
N SER A 309 6.47 5.58 6.58
CA SER A 309 6.24 6.66 7.55
C SER A 309 5.36 6.20 8.72
N LEU A 310 5.51 6.87 9.86
CA LEU A 310 4.49 6.89 10.90
C LEU A 310 3.53 8.04 10.63
N VAL A 311 2.24 7.83 10.89
CA VAL A 311 1.23 8.86 10.72
C VAL A 311 0.26 8.89 11.90
N GLU A 312 0.06 10.09 12.46
CA GLU A 312 -1.02 10.38 13.38
C GLU A 312 -2.05 11.24 12.64
N ALA A 313 -3.15 10.61 12.23
CA ALA A 313 -4.24 11.25 11.52
C ALA A 313 -5.19 11.94 12.51
N ARG A 314 -5.39 13.24 12.36
CA ARG A 314 -6.30 14.06 13.17
C ARG A 314 -7.24 14.89 12.30
N TYR A 315 -7.73 14.29 11.22
CA TYR A 315 -8.64 14.89 10.25
C TYR A 315 -9.87 14.04 10.02
#